data_9c483a20c8a48b4d5344f6d88fe07046
#
_entry.id   9c483a20c8a48b4d5344f6d88fe07046
#
_cell.length_a   1.000
_cell.length_b   1.000
_cell.length_c   1.000
_cell.angle_alpha   90.00
_cell.angle_beta   90.00
_cell.angle_gamma   90.00
#
_symmetry.space_group_name_H-M   'P 1'
#
loop_
_entity.id
_entity.type
_entity.pdbx_description
1 polymer ?
#
loop_
_entity_poly.entity_id
_entity_poly.type
_entity_poly.pdbx_seq_one_letter_code
_entity_poly.pdbx_strand_id
1 'polypeptide(L)'
;MEDSNDILNEVTTGDYKYGFVTDIDTEVIHRGLDEETVRIISAKKNEPEWLLEFRLKAFRHWQTLEMPAWPHLNIPPIDYQDIIYYAAPKKKEGPKSLDEVDPELMKTFDKLGIPLHERAQLSGMAVDAVMDSVSVKTTFKETLAEKGIIFSSFSEAVQHHPDLVQKYLGSVVSYRDNFFAALNSAVFSDGSFVYIPKGVRCPMELSTYFRINAVSYTHLRAHETVL
;
A
#
# COMPACT_ATOMS: atom_id res chain seq x y z
N MET A 1 -3.22 34.07 24.92
CA MET A 1 -2.74 32.67 25.03
C MET A 1 -3.97 31.83 24.79
N GLU A 2 -4.10 31.30 23.58
CA GLU A 2 -5.10 30.29 23.32
C GLU A 2 -4.80 29.10 24.22
N ASP A 3 -5.82 28.61 24.90
CA ASP A 3 -5.67 27.53 25.85
C ASP A 3 -5.28 26.25 25.07
N SER A 4 -4.24 25.55 25.52
CA SER A 4 -3.77 24.32 24.88
C SER A 4 -4.89 23.27 24.75
N ASN A 5 -5.94 23.38 25.58
CA ASN A 5 -7.13 22.55 25.51
C ASN A 5 -8.04 22.91 24.31
N ASP A 6 -8.08 24.15 23.88
CA ASP A 6 -8.88 24.59 22.73
C ASP A 6 -8.23 24.09 21.43
N ILE A 7 -6.89 24.14 21.35
CA ILE A 7 -6.13 23.58 20.21
C ILE A 7 -6.30 22.04 20.15
N LEU A 8 -6.24 21.37 21.31
CA LEU A 8 -6.46 19.92 21.37
C LEU A 8 -7.89 19.53 20.97
N ASN A 9 -8.89 20.30 21.38
CA ASN A 9 -10.28 20.09 20.99
C ASN A 9 -10.49 20.33 19.50
N GLU A 10 -9.90 21.38 18.92
CA GLU A 10 -9.99 21.65 17.49
C GLU A 10 -9.33 20.56 16.64
N VAL A 11 -8.20 20.00 17.09
CA VAL A 11 -7.51 18.88 16.41
C VAL A 11 -8.25 17.56 16.59
N THR A 12 -8.98 17.35 17.70
CA THR A 12 -9.69 16.10 17.98
C THR A 12 -11.13 16.07 17.49
N THR A 13 -11.79 17.22 17.37
CA THR A 13 -13.20 17.34 16.97
C THR A 13 -13.39 17.98 15.59
N GLY A 14 -12.36 18.66 15.05
CA GLY A 14 -12.39 19.22 13.70
C GLY A 14 -12.45 18.12 12.63
N ASP A 15 -13.23 18.35 11.57
CA ASP A 15 -13.22 17.48 10.40
C ASP A 15 -11.80 17.36 9.86
N TYR A 16 -11.33 16.12 9.75
CA TYR A 16 -9.98 15.86 9.24
C TYR A 16 -9.86 16.40 7.81
N LYS A 17 -8.98 17.37 7.60
CA LYS A 17 -8.79 18.10 6.33
C LYS A 17 -8.69 17.19 5.09
N TYR A 18 -8.17 15.97 5.27
CA TYR A 18 -8.00 14.97 4.21
C TYR A 18 -9.02 13.82 4.32
N GLY A 19 -9.99 13.93 5.23
CA GLY A 19 -11.03 12.94 5.52
C GLY A 19 -12.19 12.97 4.52
N PHE A 20 -11.90 13.01 3.23
CA PHE A 20 -12.91 12.88 2.19
C PHE A 20 -12.87 11.49 1.54
N VAL A 21 -14.04 11.02 1.11
CA VAL A 21 -14.20 9.78 0.36
C VAL A 21 -14.02 10.11 -1.13
N THR A 22 -13.25 9.29 -1.84
CA THR A 22 -13.14 9.38 -3.29
C THR A 22 -14.30 8.61 -3.91
N ASP A 23 -15.15 9.28 -4.69
CA ASP A 23 -16.33 8.66 -5.33
C ASP A 23 -15.91 7.84 -6.56
N ILE A 24 -15.45 6.63 -6.29
CA ILE A 24 -15.00 5.68 -7.32
C ILE A 24 -15.67 4.33 -7.05
N ASP A 25 -16.23 3.75 -8.09
CA ASP A 25 -16.73 2.38 -8.06
C ASP A 25 -15.59 1.41 -7.73
N THR A 26 -15.72 0.68 -6.64
CA THR A 26 -14.71 -0.26 -6.15
C THR A 26 -15.21 -1.71 -6.25
N GLU A 27 -14.37 -2.58 -6.75
CA GLU A 27 -14.54 -4.02 -6.64
C GLU A 27 -13.93 -4.49 -5.33
N VAL A 28 -14.70 -5.20 -4.52
CA VAL A 28 -14.24 -5.78 -3.26
C VAL A 28 -14.44 -7.29 -3.28
N ILE A 29 -13.58 -8.04 -2.60
CA ILE A 29 -13.80 -9.45 -2.31
C ILE A 29 -14.67 -9.61 -1.07
N HIS A 30 -15.11 -10.83 -0.79
CA HIS A 30 -15.86 -11.13 0.44
C HIS A 30 -15.05 -10.80 1.70
N ARG A 31 -15.75 -10.60 2.82
CA ARG A 31 -15.14 -10.42 4.13
C ARG A 31 -14.58 -11.74 4.65
N GLY A 32 -13.57 -11.62 5.47
CA GLY A 32 -12.96 -12.76 6.15
C GLY A 32 -11.65 -13.21 5.53
N LEU A 33 -10.86 -13.90 6.33
CA LEU A 33 -9.54 -14.37 5.98
C LEU A 33 -9.47 -15.89 6.09
N ASP A 34 -9.37 -16.53 4.94
CA ASP A 34 -9.16 -17.96 4.77
C ASP A 34 -8.17 -18.22 3.59
N GLU A 35 -7.90 -19.47 3.28
CA GLU A 35 -7.03 -19.80 2.13
C GLU A 35 -7.64 -19.35 0.80
N GLU A 36 -8.96 -19.30 0.66
CA GLU A 36 -9.63 -18.85 -0.56
C GLU A 36 -9.40 -17.36 -0.77
N THR A 37 -9.54 -16.55 0.27
CA THR A 37 -9.21 -15.11 0.26
C THR A 37 -7.77 -14.88 -0.22
N VAL A 38 -6.80 -15.63 0.33
CA VAL A 38 -5.39 -15.53 -0.07
C VAL A 38 -5.19 -15.89 -1.55
N ARG A 39 -5.86 -16.94 -2.04
CA ARG A 39 -5.81 -17.36 -3.46
C ARG A 39 -6.44 -16.32 -4.38
N ILE A 40 -7.56 -15.73 -3.97
CA ILE A 40 -8.23 -14.67 -4.73
C ILE A 40 -7.32 -13.46 -4.88
N ILE A 41 -6.67 -13.00 -3.80
CA ILE A 41 -5.71 -11.89 -3.84
C ILE A 41 -4.60 -12.19 -4.85
N SER A 42 -3.98 -13.36 -4.75
CA SER A 42 -2.90 -13.79 -5.65
C SER A 42 -3.36 -13.85 -7.11
N ALA A 43 -4.55 -14.39 -7.36
CA ALA A 43 -5.13 -14.46 -8.71
C ALA A 43 -5.45 -13.07 -9.29
N LYS A 44 -6.02 -12.16 -8.50
CA LYS A 44 -6.28 -10.76 -8.90
C LYS A 44 -5.01 -10.00 -9.27
N LYS A 45 -3.89 -10.36 -8.67
CA LYS A 45 -2.57 -9.77 -8.92
C LYS A 45 -1.77 -10.50 -9.99
N ASN A 46 -2.30 -11.59 -10.56
CA ASN A 46 -1.60 -12.48 -11.52
C ASN A 46 -0.23 -12.92 -10.98
N GLU A 47 -0.17 -13.29 -9.72
CA GLU A 47 1.09 -13.65 -9.07
C GLU A 47 1.59 -15.04 -9.52
N PRO A 48 2.91 -15.25 -9.61
CA PRO A 48 3.48 -16.56 -9.85
C PRO A 48 3.27 -17.48 -8.65
N GLU A 49 3.27 -18.79 -8.90
CA GLU A 49 2.95 -19.82 -7.90
C GLU A 49 3.85 -19.75 -6.65
N TRP A 50 5.13 -19.42 -6.79
CA TRP A 50 6.03 -19.28 -5.65
C TRP A 50 5.59 -18.20 -4.66
N LEU A 51 4.95 -17.11 -5.14
CA LEU A 51 4.45 -16.03 -4.30
C LEU A 51 3.15 -16.44 -3.61
N LEU A 52 2.26 -17.14 -4.32
CA LEU A 52 1.08 -17.76 -3.70
C LEU A 52 1.47 -18.73 -2.59
N GLU A 53 2.47 -19.59 -2.83
CA GLU A 53 2.97 -20.50 -1.78
C GLU A 53 3.53 -19.73 -0.57
N PHE A 54 4.28 -18.65 -0.80
CA PHE A 54 4.78 -17.78 0.28
C PHE A 54 3.61 -17.25 1.12
N ARG A 55 2.57 -16.72 0.49
CA ARG A 55 1.37 -16.24 1.16
C ARG A 55 0.66 -17.31 1.98
N LEU A 56 0.45 -18.48 1.39
CA LEU A 56 -0.22 -19.59 2.07
C LEU A 56 0.60 -20.11 3.27
N LYS A 57 1.92 -20.15 3.16
CA LYS A 57 2.80 -20.47 4.31
C LYS A 57 2.67 -19.44 5.43
N ALA A 58 2.63 -18.15 5.07
CA ALA A 58 2.43 -17.07 6.03
C ALA A 58 1.06 -17.13 6.70
N PHE A 59 -0.01 -17.37 5.92
CA PHE A 59 -1.37 -17.52 6.44
C PHE A 59 -1.48 -18.69 7.43
N ARG A 60 -0.99 -19.88 7.06
CA ARG A 60 -1.03 -21.05 7.95
C ARG A 60 -0.22 -20.82 9.22
N HIS A 61 0.90 -20.11 9.13
CA HIS A 61 1.67 -19.73 10.30
C HIS A 61 0.88 -18.73 11.17
N TRP A 62 0.25 -17.71 10.57
CA TRP A 62 -0.58 -16.75 11.28
C TRP A 62 -1.69 -17.42 12.09
N GLN A 63 -2.34 -18.46 11.56
CA GLN A 63 -3.37 -19.22 12.26
C GLN A 63 -2.86 -19.93 13.55
N THR A 64 -1.56 -20.12 13.68
CA THR A 64 -0.94 -20.72 14.88
C THR A 64 -0.52 -19.71 15.93
N LEU A 65 -0.64 -18.42 15.63
CA LEU A 65 -0.21 -17.33 16.48
C LEU A 65 -1.40 -16.71 17.21
N GLU A 66 -1.11 -16.18 18.38
CA GLU A 66 -2.04 -15.35 19.14
C GLU A 66 -1.67 -13.88 18.97
N MET A 67 -2.70 -13.00 18.99
CA MET A 67 -2.48 -11.57 18.97
C MET A 67 -1.65 -11.15 20.21
N PRO A 68 -0.57 -10.36 20.04
CA PRO A 68 0.28 -9.98 21.17
C PRO A 68 -0.50 -9.16 22.20
N ALA A 69 -0.36 -9.57 23.47
CA ALA A 69 -1.01 -8.93 24.62
C ALA A 69 -0.04 -8.06 25.45
N TRP A 70 1.24 -7.96 25.05
CA TRP A 70 2.28 -7.21 25.77
C TRP A 70 2.14 -5.68 25.71
N PRO A 71 1.50 -5.04 24.68
CA PRO A 71 1.28 -3.60 24.73
C PRO A 71 0.29 -3.26 25.86
N HIS A 72 0.65 -2.30 26.70
CA HIS A 72 -0.26 -1.74 27.71
C HIS A 72 -1.30 -0.81 27.08
N LEU A 73 -1.96 -1.27 26.02
CA LEU A 73 -2.97 -0.54 25.27
C LEU A 73 -4.33 -1.25 25.44
N ASN A 74 -5.35 -0.47 25.72
CA ASN A 74 -6.72 -0.98 25.71
C ASN A 74 -7.29 -0.88 24.31
N ILE A 75 -6.95 -1.84 23.46
CA ILE A 75 -7.43 -1.93 22.08
C ILE A 75 -8.67 -2.84 22.07
N PRO A 76 -9.80 -2.39 21.50
CA PRO A 76 -10.94 -3.26 21.29
C PRO A 76 -10.56 -4.53 20.51
N PRO A 77 -11.17 -5.69 20.78
CA PRO A 77 -10.94 -6.89 19.98
C PRO A 77 -11.16 -6.63 18.49
N ILE A 78 -10.22 -7.06 17.68
CA ILE A 78 -10.32 -6.96 16.21
C ILE A 78 -10.90 -8.27 15.70
N ASP A 79 -12.03 -8.19 15.01
CA ASP A 79 -12.58 -9.33 14.28
C ASP A 79 -11.97 -9.40 12.88
N TYR A 80 -10.98 -10.26 12.72
CA TYR A 80 -10.30 -10.49 11.45
C TYR A 80 -11.19 -11.13 10.38
N GLN A 81 -12.37 -11.66 10.78
CA GLN A 81 -13.33 -12.22 9.83
C GLN A 81 -14.33 -11.19 9.32
N ASP A 82 -14.39 -10.00 9.93
CA ASP A 82 -15.19 -8.87 9.44
C ASP A 82 -14.41 -7.84 8.61
N ILE A 83 -13.20 -8.19 8.16
CA ILE A 83 -12.32 -7.32 7.36
C ILE A 83 -12.38 -7.71 5.88
N ILE A 84 -12.35 -6.69 4.99
CA ILE A 84 -12.15 -6.86 3.55
C ILE A 84 -10.65 -6.74 3.26
N TYR A 85 -10.05 -7.80 2.75
CA TYR A 85 -8.60 -7.86 2.54
C TYR A 85 -8.12 -7.43 1.14
N TYR A 86 -9.05 -7.21 0.22
CA TYR A 86 -8.73 -6.68 -1.11
C TYR A 86 -9.86 -5.83 -1.65
N ALA A 87 -9.48 -4.64 -2.13
CA ALA A 87 -10.35 -3.73 -2.83
C ALA A 87 -9.56 -3.07 -3.98
N ALA A 88 -10.20 -2.88 -5.11
CA ALA A 88 -9.58 -2.21 -6.25
C ALA A 88 -10.60 -1.33 -6.97
N PRO A 89 -10.20 -0.17 -7.52
CA PRO A 89 -11.04 0.60 -8.41
C PRO A 89 -11.49 -0.27 -9.59
N LYS A 90 -12.78 -0.25 -9.92
CA LYS A 90 -13.27 -0.96 -11.11
C LYS A 90 -12.63 -0.36 -12.35
N LYS A 91 -12.01 -1.22 -13.17
CA LYS A 91 -11.51 -0.78 -14.47
C LYS A 91 -12.70 -0.42 -15.34
N LYS A 92 -12.83 0.85 -15.74
CA LYS A 92 -13.70 1.22 -16.84
C LYS A 92 -13.06 0.65 -18.11
N GLU A 93 -13.83 -0.12 -18.89
CA GLU A 93 -13.37 -0.61 -20.20
C GLU A 93 -13.07 0.57 -21.13
N GLY A 94 -11.83 0.77 -21.48
CA GLY A 94 -11.33 1.87 -22.32
C GLY A 94 -9.84 1.72 -22.63
N PRO A 95 -9.29 2.48 -23.60
CA PRO A 95 -7.97 2.24 -24.15
C PRO A 95 -6.82 2.43 -23.13
N LYS A 96 -5.75 1.69 -23.36
CA LYS A 96 -4.60 1.46 -22.45
C LYS A 96 -3.52 2.55 -22.56
N SER A 97 -3.83 3.81 -22.34
CA SER A 97 -2.80 4.85 -22.32
C SER A 97 -2.68 5.53 -20.95
N LEU A 98 -1.51 6.07 -20.67
CA LEU A 98 -1.16 6.75 -19.41
C LEU A 98 -2.01 8.00 -19.10
N ASP A 99 -2.80 8.45 -20.05
CA ASP A 99 -3.77 9.55 -19.91
C ASP A 99 -5.12 9.10 -19.31
N GLU A 100 -5.23 7.83 -18.92
CA GLU A 100 -6.49 7.15 -18.59
C GLU A 100 -6.68 6.82 -17.11
N VAL A 101 -5.98 7.49 -16.24
CA VAL A 101 -6.33 7.47 -14.81
C VAL A 101 -7.68 8.15 -14.65
N ASP A 102 -8.62 7.51 -13.94
CA ASP A 102 -9.95 8.06 -13.70
C ASP A 102 -9.84 9.54 -13.23
N PRO A 103 -10.54 10.49 -13.88
CA PRO A 103 -10.45 11.91 -13.53
C PRO A 103 -10.77 12.22 -12.06
N GLU A 104 -11.64 11.42 -11.42
CA GLU A 104 -11.96 11.59 -10.00
C GLU A 104 -10.77 11.12 -9.11
N LEU A 105 -10.06 10.10 -9.54
CA LEU A 105 -8.85 9.67 -8.87
C LEU A 105 -7.74 10.73 -9.01
N MET A 106 -7.59 11.32 -10.18
CA MET A 106 -6.65 12.42 -10.39
C MET A 106 -6.98 13.64 -9.51
N LYS A 107 -8.26 14.04 -9.45
CA LYS A 107 -8.70 15.11 -8.54
C LYS A 107 -8.41 14.79 -7.07
N THR A 108 -8.49 13.53 -6.68
CA THR A 108 -8.17 13.09 -5.32
C THR A 108 -6.69 13.34 -5.01
N PHE A 109 -5.79 12.94 -5.91
CA PHE A 109 -4.36 13.18 -5.72
C PHE A 109 -4.00 14.67 -5.78
N ASP A 110 -4.67 15.45 -6.64
CA ASP A 110 -4.51 16.91 -6.68
C ASP A 110 -4.93 17.57 -5.36
N LYS A 111 -6.06 17.16 -4.77
CA LYS A 111 -6.52 17.64 -3.45
C LYS A 111 -5.53 17.29 -2.34
N LEU A 112 -4.86 16.15 -2.43
CA LEU A 112 -3.83 15.72 -1.49
C LEU A 112 -2.48 16.41 -1.73
N GLY A 113 -2.34 17.19 -2.82
CA GLY A 113 -1.09 17.84 -3.20
C GLY A 113 -0.04 16.87 -3.73
N ILE A 114 -0.45 15.68 -4.19
CA ILE A 114 0.44 14.64 -4.71
C ILE A 114 0.73 14.92 -6.18
N PRO A 115 1.99 15.17 -6.58
CA PRO A 115 2.32 15.58 -7.93
C PRO A 115 2.39 14.37 -8.88
N LEU A 116 1.29 13.99 -9.52
CA LEU A 116 1.24 12.90 -10.50
C LEU A 116 1.47 13.33 -11.96
N HIS A 117 1.59 14.63 -12.22
CA HIS A 117 1.78 15.22 -13.55
C HIS A 117 3.18 15.85 -13.73
N GLU A 118 3.32 16.69 -14.75
CA GLU A 118 4.55 17.44 -15.05
C GLU A 118 5.08 18.28 -13.88
N ARG A 119 4.22 18.65 -12.92
CA ARG A 119 4.67 19.28 -11.65
C ARG A 119 5.63 18.40 -10.85
N ALA A 120 5.51 17.06 -10.97
CA ALA A 120 6.46 16.13 -10.37
C ALA A 120 7.87 16.28 -10.98
N GLN A 121 7.98 16.61 -12.26
CA GLN A 121 9.27 16.86 -12.91
C GLN A 121 9.96 18.09 -12.33
N LEU A 122 9.20 19.11 -11.96
CA LEU A 122 9.72 20.32 -11.33
C LEU A 122 10.13 20.12 -9.87
N SER A 123 9.52 19.17 -9.17
CA SER A 123 9.86 18.87 -7.77
C SER A 123 11.13 18.02 -7.62
N GLY A 124 11.56 17.34 -8.68
CA GLY A 124 12.71 16.43 -8.62
C GLY A 124 12.49 15.19 -7.74
N MET A 125 11.23 14.84 -7.46
CA MET A 125 10.82 13.72 -6.62
C MET A 125 10.11 12.66 -7.45
N ALA A 126 10.51 11.39 -7.30
CA ALA A 126 9.80 10.26 -7.87
C ALA A 126 8.72 9.78 -6.91
N VAL A 127 7.53 9.52 -7.44
CA VAL A 127 6.34 9.16 -6.67
C VAL A 127 5.77 7.83 -7.16
N ASP A 128 5.42 6.95 -6.23
CA ASP A 128 4.55 5.80 -6.44
C ASP A 128 3.24 6.01 -5.68
N ALA A 129 2.13 6.05 -6.39
CA ALA A 129 0.81 6.31 -5.84
C ALA A 129 -0.04 5.04 -5.86
N VAL A 130 -0.49 4.62 -4.68
CA VAL A 130 -1.30 3.42 -4.47
C VAL A 130 -2.68 3.82 -3.99
N MET A 131 -3.74 3.29 -4.62
CA MET A 131 -5.12 3.43 -4.23
C MET A 131 -5.71 2.06 -3.87
N ASP A 132 -6.16 1.92 -2.63
CA ASP A 132 -6.62 0.65 -2.07
C ASP A 132 -5.58 -0.47 -2.27
N SER A 133 -5.89 -1.48 -3.07
CA SER A 133 -5.01 -2.63 -3.30
C SER A 133 -4.22 -2.56 -4.62
N VAL A 134 -4.19 -1.42 -5.31
CA VAL A 134 -3.60 -1.30 -6.64
C VAL A 134 -2.72 -0.06 -6.77
N SER A 135 -1.50 -0.21 -7.30
CA SER A 135 -0.70 0.93 -7.74
C SER A 135 -1.33 1.56 -8.98
N VAL A 136 -1.52 2.87 -8.91
CA VAL A 136 -2.17 3.67 -9.95
C VAL A 136 -1.13 4.24 -10.91
N LYS A 137 -0.03 4.76 -10.37
CA LYS A 137 1.01 5.41 -11.16
C LYS A 137 2.34 5.46 -10.42
N THR A 138 3.42 5.14 -11.12
CA THR A 138 4.80 5.38 -10.69
C THR A 138 5.47 6.33 -11.67
N THR A 139 6.10 7.38 -11.17
CA THR A 139 6.76 8.42 -11.98
C THR A 139 8.27 8.22 -12.06
N PHE A 140 8.94 8.79 -13.06
CA PHE A 140 10.40 8.79 -13.25
C PHE A 140 11.07 7.40 -13.37
N LYS A 141 10.33 6.37 -13.71
CA LYS A 141 10.86 5.00 -13.83
C LYS A 141 12.03 4.91 -14.83
N GLU A 142 11.87 5.51 -15.99
CA GLU A 142 12.88 5.50 -17.07
C GLU A 142 14.15 6.24 -16.66
N THR A 143 14.01 7.42 -16.09
CA THR A 143 15.15 8.23 -15.61
C THR A 143 15.96 7.51 -14.52
N LEU A 144 15.29 6.80 -13.64
CA LEU A 144 15.92 5.99 -12.59
C LEU A 144 16.58 4.73 -13.18
N ALA A 145 15.91 4.11 -14.17
CA ALA A 145 16.42 2.92 -14.85
C ALA A 145 17.74 3.16 -15.60
N GLU A 146 17.98 4.37 -16.14
CA GLU A 146 19.25 4.77 -16.75
C GLU A 146 20.44 4.62 -15.79
N LYS A 147 20.18 4.70 -14.47
CA LYS A 147 21.19 4.48 -13.41
C LYS A 147 21.13 3.07 -12.82
N GLY A 148 20.32 2.18 -13.40
CA GLY A 148 20.08 0.84 -12.89
C GLY A 148 19.24 0.80 -11.62
N ILE A 149 18.58 1.90 -11.27
CA ILE A 149 17.66 1.97 -10.12
C ILE A 149 16.28 1.49 -10.57
N ILE A 150 15.69 0.57 -9.82
CA ILE A 150 14.33 0.11 -10.04
C ILE A 150 13.44 0.82 -9.03
N PHE A 151 12.41 1.51 -9.52
CA PHE A 151 11.34 2.09 -8.73
C PHE A 151 10.01 1.77 -9.43
N SER A 152 9.23 0.91 -8.84
CA SER A 152 7.97 0.41 -9.42
C SER A 152 7.01 -0.03 -8.33
N SER A 153 5.77 -0.36 -8.71
CA SER A 153 4.90 -1.10 -7.80
C SER A 153 5.49 -2.49 -7.51
N PHE A 154 5.12 -3.05 -6.36
CA PHE A 154 5.52 -4.41 -6.01
C PHE A 154 4.97 -5.43 -7.02
N SER A 155 3.71 -5.27 -7.43
CA SER A 155 3.09 -6.12 -8.45
C SER A 155 3.85 -6.14 -9.76
N GLU A 156 4.33 -4.98 -10.22
CA GLU A 156 5.15 -4.87 -11.41
C GLU A 156 6.54 -5.51 -11.22
N ALA A 157 7.16 -5.30 -10.05
CA ALA A 157 8.44 -5.89 -9.72
C ALA A 157 8.38 -7.43 -9.72
N VAL A 158 7.29 -8.02 -9.25
CA VAL A 158 7.06 -9.48 -9.29
C VAL A 158 7.08 -10.01 -10.72
N GLN A 159 6.55 -9.24 -11.68
CA GLN A 159 6.49 -9.66 -13.09
C GLN A 159 7.83 -9.46 -13.82
N HIS A 160 8.51 -8.35 -13.57
CA HIS A 160 9.69 -7.95 -14.34
C HIS A 160 11.03 -8.26 -13.66
N HIS A 161 11.02 -8.42 -12.34
CA HIS A 161 12.22 -8.66 -11.52
C HIS A 161 12.00 -9.78 -10.47
N PRO A 162 11.43 -10.95 -10.86
CA PRO A 162 11.05 -12.00 -9.93
C PRO A 162 12.21 -12.50 -9.07
N ASP A 163 13.41 -12.60 -9.64
CA ASP A 163 14.60 -13.06 -8.94
C ASP A 163 15.01 -12.14 -7.77
N LEU A 164 14.90 -10.81 -7.99
CA LEU A 164 15.17 -9.83 -6.93
C LEU A 164 14.10 -9.90 -5.84
N VAL A 165 12.82 -9.95 -6.25
CA VAL A 165 11.72 -10.04 -5.29
C VAL A 165 11.85 -11.32 -4.47
N GLN A 166 12.05 -12.46 -5.10
CA GLN A 166 12.18 -13.74 -4.41
C GLN A 166 13.39 -13.79 -3.46
N LYS A 167 14.48 -13.13 -3.83
CA LYS A 167 15.68 -13.04 -3.00
C LYS A 167 15.47 -12.19 -1.75
N TYR A 168 14.74 -11.10 -1.83
CA TYR A 168 14.67 -10.11 -0.76
C TYR A 168 13.35 -10.11 0.02
N LEU A 169 12.26 -10.62 -0.54
CA LEU A 169 10.97 -10.68 0.14
C LEU A 169 11.09 -11.52 1.43
N GLY A 170 10.74 -10.88 2.56
CA GLY A 170 10.80 -11.53 3.86
C GLY A 170 12.22 -11.87 4.37
N SER A 171 13.28 -11.35 3.72
CA SER A 171 14.67 -11.62 4.12
C SER A 171 15.11 -10.85 5.37
N VAL A 172 14.50 -9.70 5.64
CA VAL A 172 14.79 -8.86 6.83
C VAL A 172 13.74 -9.11 7.90
N VAL A 173 12.47 -8.95 7.57
CA VAL A 173 11.35 -9.29 8.46
C VAL A 173 10.63 -10.50 7.86
N SER A 174 10.86 -11.65 8.45
CA SER A 174 10.21 -12.90 8.05
C SER A 174 8.74 -12.91 8.47
N TYR A 175 7.89 -13.61 7.73
CA TYR A 175 6.51 -13.89 8.16
C TYR A 175 6.46 -14.66 9.51
N ARG A 176 7.57 -15.24 9.95
CA ARG A 176 7.68 -15.95 11.23
C ARG A 176 8.03 -15.04 12.41
N ASP A 177 8.29 -13.76 12.15
CA ASP A 177 8.75 -12.84 13.19
C ASP A 177 7.68 -12.58 14.25
N ASN A 178 6.46 -12.23 13.80
CA ASN A 178 5.35 -11.96 14.71
C ASN A 178 4.00 -12.07 14.00
N PHE A 179 2.92 -11.95 14.80
CA PHE A 179 1.53 -12.04 14.34
C PHE A 179 1.22 -11.10 13.16
N PHE A 180 1.64 -9.84 13.23
CA PHE A 180 1.35 -8.85 12.18
C PHE A 180 2.24 -9.04 10.94
N ALA A 181 3.48 -9.48 11.10
CA ALA A 181 4.35 -9.83 9.98
C ALA A 181 3.78 -11.03 9.20
N ALA A 182 3.24 -12.03 9.92
CA ALA A 182 2.57 -13.17 9.30
C ALA A 182 1.30 -12.75 8.54
N LEU A 183 0.43 -11.96 9.19
CA LEU A 183 -0.80 -11.44 8.57
C LEU A 183 -0.48 -10.62 7.32
N ASN A 184 0.41 -9.64 7.44
CA ASN A 184 0.79 -8.80 6.30
C ASN A 184 1.37 -9.64 5.15
N SER A 185 2.22 -10.61 5.45
CA SER A 185 2.81 -11.50 4.42
C SER A 185 1.77 -12.36 3.71
N ALA A 186 0.65 -12.66 4.35
CA ALA A 186 -0.44 -13.42 3.76
C ALA A 186 -1.32 -12.57 2.82
N VAL A 187 -1.59 -11.29 3.19
CA VAL A 187 -2.67 -10.51 2.56
C VAL A 187 -2.21 -9.21 1.89
N PHE A 188 -0.92 -8.85 1.92
CA PHE A 188 -0.49 -7.63 1.24
C PHE A 188 -0.94 -7.63 -0.23
N SER A 189 -1.37 -6.49 -0.74
CA SER A 189 -1.93 -6.38 -2.09
C SER A 189 -1.01 -5.63 -3.04
N ASP A 190 -0.39 -4.56 -2.59
CA ASP A 190 0.63 -3.84 -3.35
C ASP A 190 1.57 -3.08 -2.41
N GLY A 191 2.52 -2.39 -2.99
CA GLY A 191 3.50 -1.60 -2.30
C GLY A 191 4.53 -1.06 -3.29
N SER A 192 5.49 -0.31 -2.82
CA SER A 192 6.59 0.17 -3.64
C SER A 192 7.79 -0.75 -3.55
N PHE A 193 8.34 -1.07 -4.70
CA PHE A 193 9.59 -1.80 -4.83
C PHE A 193 10.70 -0.84 -5.26
N VAL A 194 11.75 -0.77 -4.43
CA VAL A 194 12.92 0.06 -4.68
C VAL A 194 14.17 -0.82 -4.64
N TYR A 195 14.94 -0.79 -5.71
CA TYR A 195 16.26 -1.41 -5.74
C TYR A 195 17.30 -0.41 -6.25
N ILE A 196 18.32 -0.16 -5.44
CA ILE A 196 19.44 0.72 -5.78
C ILE A 196 20.71 -0.14 -5.82
N PRO A 197 21.39 -0.27 -6.98
CA PRO A 197 22.61 -1.04 -7.07
C PRO A 197 23.72 -0.52 -6.16
N LYS A 198 24.61 -1.41 -5.72
CA LYS A 198 25.74 -1.04 -4.88
C LYS A 198 26.60 0.05 -5.56
N GLY A 199 26.90 1.11 -4.83
CA GLY A 199 27.72 2.23 -5.32
C GLY A 199 26.95 3.27 -6.13
N VAL A 200 25.67 3.09 -6.37
CA VAL A 200 24.81 4.07 -7.05
C VAL A 200 24.14 4.97 -6.02
N ARG A 201 24.19 6.28 -6.28
CA ARG A 201 23.43 7.27 -5.49
C ARG A 201 22.14 7.62 -6.25
N CYS A 202 21.01 7.55 -5.56
CA CYS A 202 19.74 7.99 -6.14
C CYS A 202 19.78 9.50 -6.42
N PRO A 203 19.45 9.96 -7.64
CA PRO A 203 19.56 11.36 -8.02
C PRO A 203 18.42 12.23 -7.50
N MET A 204 17.36 11.63 -6.98
CA MET A 204 16.16 12.32 -6.54
C MET A 204 15.55 11.65 -5.31
N GLU A 205 14.65 12.33 -4.65
CA GLU A 205 13.84 11.79 -3.56
C GLU A 205 12.81 10.79 -4.12
N LEU A 206 12.58 9.70 -3.38
CA LEU A 206 11.56 8.69 -3.69
C LEU A 206 10.47 8.78 -2.63
N SER A 207 9.23 8.85 -3.06
CA SER A 207 8.08 8.95 -2.16
C SER A 207 6.98 7.97 -2.57
N THR A 208 6.30 7.41 -1.57
CA THR A 208 5.15 6.53 -1.78
C THR A 208 3.93 7.10 -1.08
N TYR A 209 2.81 7.14 -1.77
CA TYR A 209 1.53 7.57 -1.24
C TYR A 209 0.52 6.44 -1.29
N PHE A 210 -0.07 6.14 -0.13
CA PHE A 210 -1.15 5.18 -0.01
C PHE A 210 -2.45 5.90 0.32
N ARG A 211 -3.48 5.69 -0.51
CA ARG A 211 -4.85 6.10 -0.22
C ARG A 211 -5.71 4.87 -0.09
N ILE A 212 -6.32 4.67 1.07
CA ILE A 212 -7.24 3.57 1.35
C ILE A 212 -8.63 4.17 1.49
N ASN A 213 -9.54 3.79 0.60
CA ASN A 213 -10.89 4.34 0.50
C ASN A 213 -11.98 3.28 0.78
N ALA A 214 -11.74 2.03 0.44
CA ALA A 214 -12.73 0.95 0.49
C ALA A 214 -12.85 0.28 1.86
N VAL A 215 -12.66 1.02 2.96
CA VAL A 215 -12.54 0.40 4.26
C VAL A 215 -13.49 0.98 5.26
N SER A 216 -14.17 0.11 6.02
CA SER A 216 -14.70 0.47 7.33
C SER A 216 -13.56 0.51 8.35
N TYR A 217 -12.51 1.29 8.07
CA TYR A 217 -11.47 1.57 9.05
C TYR A 217 -11.81 2.81 9.85
N THR A 218 -12.11 2.59 11.08
CA THR A 218 -11.78 3.54 12.10
C THR A 218 -10.30 3.32 12.46
N HIS A 219 -9.43 4.25 12.02
CA HIS A 219 -8.12 4.53 12.61
C HIS A 219 -6.96 3.53 12.41
N LEU A 220 -6.41 3.43 11.22
CA LEU A 220 -4.98 3.27 11.08
C LEU A 220 -4.37 4.65 10.79
N ARG A 221 -3.99 5.37 11.83
CA ARG A 221 -3.07 6.51 11.70
C ARG A 221 -1.67 5.93 11.56
N ALA A 222 -1.06 6.08 10.39
CA ALA A 222 0.37 6.01 10.29
C ALA A 222 0.93 7.18 11.10
N HIS A 223 1.58 6.91 12.23
CA HIS A 223 2.44 7.88 12.87
C HIS A 223 3.72 7.95 12.05
N GLU A 224 3.83 8.93 11.19
CA GLU A 224 5.11 9.35 10.67
C GLU A 224 5.92 9.90 11.85
N THR A 225 6.90 9.15 12.29
CA THR A 225 7.97 9.70 13.11
C THR A 225 8.91 10.44 12.17
N VAL A 226 8.78 11.76 12.11
CA VAL A 226 9.81 12.63 11.56
C VAL A 226 10.98 12.57 12.52
N LEU A 227 12.10 11.98 12.09
CA LEU A 227 13.40 12.11 12.73
C LEU A 227 14.12 13.35 12.21
#